data_080b81234f866119515f6818faf79af4
#
_entry.id   080b81234f866119515f6818faf79af4
#
_cell.length_a   1.000
_cell.length_b   1.000
_cell.length_c   1.000
_cell.angle_alpha   90.00
_cell.angle_beta   90.00
_cell.angle_gamma   90.00
#
_symmetry.space_group_name_H-M   'P 1'
#
loop_
_entity.id
_entity.type
_entity.pdbx_description
1 polymer ?
#
loop_
_entity_poly.entity_id
_entity_poly.type
_entity_poly.pdbx_seq_one_letter_code
_entity_poly.pdbx_strand_id
1 'polypeptide(L)'
;MSWQSLPKIELHLHLEGAAPPDLIRRLAKQKSVDIAGVFDEQGHYTFDDFPHFLQVYEAATSVLKRPEDYARLTTAVLEESAAQGVIYTEAFLSPDFCGGGDLAAWREYLHAIREAAEAA
;
A
#
# COMPACT_ATOMS: atom_id res chain seq x y z
N MET A 1 5.21 25.27 -15.39
CA MET A 1 4.32 24.34 -14.68
C MET A 1 4.94 22.95 -14.66
N SER A 2 5.10 22.36 -13.49
CA SER A 2 5.60 21.00 -13.37
C SER A 2 4.48 19.98 -13.48
N TRP A 3 4.81 18.75 -13.82
CA TRP A 3 3.84 17.65 -13.84
C TRP A 3 3.23 17.41 -12.46
N GLN A 4 3.99 17.65 -11.39
CA GLN A 4 3.53 17.44 -10.02
C GLN A 4 2.43 18.41 -9.61
N SER A 5 2.44 19.64 -10.12
CA SER A 5 1.43 20.65 -9.79
C SER A 5 0.16 20.53 -10.64
N LEU A 6 0.18 19.72 -11.70
CA LEU A 6 -0.99 19.49 -12.53
C LEU A 6 -2.01 18.63 -11.77
N PRO A 7 -3.27 19.10 -11.60
CA PRO A 7 -4.29 18.27 -10.94
C PRO A 7 -4.55 16.98 -11.69
N LYS A 8 -4.60 15.86 -10.97
CA LYS A 8 -4.78 14.52 -11.54
C LYS A 8 -5.84 13.75 -10.78
N ILE A 9 -6.39 12.74 -11.43
CA ILE A 9 -7.26 11.76 -10.79
C ILE A 9 -6.68 10.36 -11.00
N GLU A 10 -6.89 9.49 -10.02
CA GLU A 10 -6.47 8.09 -10.04
C GLU A 10 -7.71 7.22 -9.91
N LEU A 11 -8.07 6.49 -10.97
CA LEU A 11 -9.34 5.76 -11.03
C LEU A 11 -9.22 4.25 -10.79
N HIS A 12 -8.01 3.72 -10.68
CA HIS A 12 -7.81 2.28 -10.51
C HIS A 12 -6.51 2.04 -9.75
N LEU A 13 -6.54 2.28 -8.45
CA LEU A 13 -5.38 2.11 -7.59
C LEU A 13 -5.63 0.97 -6.61
N HIS A 14 -4.81 -0.08 -6.68
CA HIS A 14 -4.79 -1.11 -5.64
C HIS A 14 -4.00 -0.56 -4.46
N LEU A 15 -4.65 -0.36 -3.33
CA LEU A 15 -4.05 0.30 -2.18
C LEU A 15 -2.78 -0.41 -1.73
N GLU A 16 -2.82 -1.73 -1.60
CA GLU A 16 -1.66 -2.54 -1.20
C GLU A 16 -0.52 -2.42 -2.22
N GLY A 17 -0.86 -2.39 -3.51
CA GLY A 17 0.14 -2.28 -4.58
C GLY A 17 0.79 -0.91 -4.69
N ALA A 18 0.21 0.10 -4.07
CA ALA A 18 0.74 1.46 -4.07
C ALA A 18 1.65 1.75 -2.86
N ALA A 19 1.91 0.76 -2.01
CA ALA A 19 2.70 0.93 -0.79
C ALA A 19 4.09 1.50 -1.12
N PRO A 20 4.47 2.64 -0.53
CA PRO A 20 5.82 3.16 -0.72
C PRO A 20 6.86 2.15 -0.19
N PRO A 21 7.97 1.93 -0.92
CA PRO A 21 8.99 0.97 -0.50
C PRO A 21 9.51 1.21 0.92
N ASP A 22 9.68 2.46 1.33
CA ASP A 22 10.17 2.78 2.67
C ASP A 22 9.23 2.30 3.77
N LEU A 23 7.91 2.39 3.56
CA LEU A 23 6.93 1.89 4.51
C LEU A 23 7.06 0.38 4.69
N ILE A 24 7.15 -0.36 3.58
CA ILE A 24 7.28 -1.82 3.60
C ILE A 24 8.56 -2.24 4.31
N ARG A 25 9.68 -1.55 4.05
CA ARG A 25 10.95 -1.84 4.73
C ARG A 25 10.85 -1.60 6.23
N ARG A 26 10.21 -0.50 6.65
CA ARG A 26 10.03 -0.19 8.08
C ARG A 26 9.16 -1.24 8.78
N LEU A 27 8.05 -1.61 8.16
CA LEU A 27 7.16 -2.63 8.73
C LEU A 27 7.83 -4.00 8.80
N ALA A 28 8.58 -4.37 7.76
CA ALA A 28 9.32 -5.62 7.75
C ALA A 28 10.34 -5.67 8.89
N LYS A 29 11.04 -4.58 9.12
CA LYS A 29 12.01 -4.48 10.23
C LYS A 29 11.32 -4.57 11.59
N GLN A 30 10.21 -3.86 11.78
CA GLN A 30 9.45 -3.89 13.02
C GLN A 30 8.90 -5.27 13.34
N LYS A 31 8.50 -6.01 12.32
CA LYS A 31 7.88 -7.33 12.46
C LYS A 31 8.86 -8.48 12.31
N SER A 32 10.13 -8.19 12.04
CA SER A 32 11.18 -9.18 11.78
C SER A 32 10.81 -10.13 10.64
N VAL A 33 10.25 -9.57 9.57
CA VAL A 33 9.89 -10.31 8.36
C VAL A 33 10.98 -10.14 7.32
N ASP A 34 11.41 -11.26 6.71
CA ASP A 34 12.40 -11.25 5.64
C ASP A 34 11.71 -10.91 4.31
N ILE A 35 12.14 -9.83 3.68
CA ILE A 35 11.65 -9.40 2.38
C ILE A 35 12.79 -9.35 1.34
N ALA A 36 13.79 -10.21 1.50
CA ALA A 36 14.89 -10.31 0.53
C ALA A 36 14.33 -10.61 -0.87
N GLY A 37 14.88 -9.95 -1.88
CA GLY A 37 14.45 -10.14 -3.27
C GLY A 37 13.26 -9.29 -3.70
N VAL A 38 12.65 -8.54 -2.78
CA VAL A 38 11.53 -7.65 -3.12
C VAL A 38 12.02 -6.35 -3.77
N PHE A 39 13.19 -5.86 -3.36
CA PHE A 39 13.74 -4.60 -3.83
C PHE A 39 15.05 -4.80 -4.60
N ASP A 40 15.32 -3.89 -5.54
CA ASP A 40 16.62 -3.82 -6.23
C ASP A 40 17.64 -3.03 -5.38
N GLU A 41 18.84 -2.80 -5.94
CA GLU A 41 19.92 -2.09 -5.25
C GLU A 41 19.57 -0.64 -4.94
N GLN A 42 18.67 -0.03 -5.73
CA GLN A 42 18.20 1.34 -5.53
C GLN A 42 17.02 1.42 -4.57
N GLY A 43 16.54 0.29 -4.06
CA GLY A 43 15.42 0.24 -3.13
C GLY A 43 14.04 0.29 -3.78
N HIS A 44 13.97 0.06 -5.09
CA HIS A 44 12.71 -0.01 -5.82
C HIS A 44 12.22 -1.45 -5.90
N TYR A 45 10.90 -1.64 -6.01
CA TYR A 45 10.35 -2.98 -6.26
C TYR A 45 10.91 -3.55 -7.56
N THR A 46 11.24 -4.83 -7.56
CA THR A 46 11.85 -5.48 -8.72
C THR A 46 11.19 -6.83 -8.99
N PHE A 47 11.00 -7.15 -10.26
CA PHE A 47 10.46 -8.44 -10.72
C PHE A 47 10.88 -8.67 -12.17
N ASP A 48 11.06 -9.94 -12.56
CA ASP A 48 11.54 -10.31 -13.90
C ASP A 48 10.40 -10.66 -14.86
N ASP A 49 9.30 -11.23 -14.34
CA ASP A 49 8.14 -11.63 -15.14
C ASP A 49 6.87 -11.50 -14.28
N PHE A 50 5.72 -11.82 -14.88
CA PHE A 50 4.44 -11.70 -14.17
C PHE A 50 4.33 -12.63 -12.96
N PRO A 51 4.68 -13.93 -13.04
CA PRO A 51 4.69 -14.76 -11.84
C PRO A 51 5.59 -14.22 -10.73
N HIS A 52 6.77 -13.71 -11.07
CA HIS A 52 7.67 -13.08 -10.10
C HIS A 52 7.05 -11.81 -9.50
N PHE A 53 6.35 -11.02 -10.33
CA PHE A 53 5.62 -9.85 -9.87
C PHE A 53 4.62 -10.22 -8.78
N LEU A 54 3.85 -11.29 -8.97
CA LEU A 54 2.88 -11.74 -7.97
C LEU A 54 3.56 -12.18 -6.68
N GLN A 55 4.71 -12.84 -6.76
CA GLN A 55 5.49 -13.23 -5.59
C GLN A 55 6.00 -12.02 -4.82
N VAL A 56 6.50 -11.01 -5.53
CA VAL A 56 6.98 -9.76 -4.93
C VAL A 56 5.82 -9.02 -4.28
N TYR A 57 4.67 -8.96 -4.95
CA TYR A 57 3.46 -8.33 -4.41
C TYR A 57 3.02 -9.02 -3.11
N GLU A 58 2.98 -10.35 -3.10
CA GLU A 58 2.60 -11.11 -1.91
C GLU A 58 3.61 -10.91 -0.78
N ALA A 59 4.89 -10.94 -1.09
CA ALA A 59 5.94 -10.72 -0.08
C ALA A 59 5.86 -9.31 0.51
N ALA A 60 5.68 -8.30 -0.33
CA ALA A 60 5.56 -6.92 0.13
C ALA A 60 4.32 -6.74 1.02
N THR A 61 3.17 -7.31 0.62
CA THR A 61 1.93 -7.17 1.40
C THR A 61 1.91 -8.07 2.63
N SER A 62 2.84 -9.02 2.74
CA SER A 62 2.91 -9.90 3.92
C SER A 62 3.18 -9.16 5.22
N VAL A 63 3.70 -7.93 5.16
CA VAL A 63 3.92 -7.10 6.35
C VAL A 63 2.68 -6.31 6.76
N LEU A 64 1.63 -6.31 5.92
CA LEU A 64 0.38 -5.60 6.17
C LEU A 64 -0.63 -6.56 6.79
N LYS A 65 -0.45 -6.89 8.07
CA LYS A 65 -1.23 -7.95 8.74
C LYS A 65 -2.29 -7.43 9.71
N ARG A 66 -2.36 -6.13 9.95
CA ARG A 66 -3.19 -5.55 11.00
C ARG A 66 -3.89 -4.28 10.49
N PRO A 67 -5.06 -3.93 11.07
CA PRO A 67 -5.72 -2.69 10.70
C PRO A 67 -4.84 -1.45 10.82
N GLU A 68 -3.97 -1.38 11.84
CA GLU A 68 -3.03 -0.26 12.01
C GLU A 68 -2.05 -0.15 10.85
N ASP A 69 -1.64 -1.28 10.27
CA ASP A 69 -0.73 -1.28 9.13
C ASP A 69 -1.43 -0.68 7.91
N TYR A 70 -2.71 -0.99 7.72
CA TYR A 70 -3.51 -0.41 6.64
C TYR A 70 -3.80 1.07 6.87
N ALA A 71 -3.92 1.52 8.11
CA ALA A 71 -4.01 2.94 8.42
C ALA A 71 -2.74 3.66 7.99
N ARG A 72 -1.57 3.11 8.31
CA ARG A 72 -0.28 3.67 7.89
C ARG A 72 -0.13 3.67 6.37
N LEU A 73 -0.53 2.56 5.73
CA LEU A 73 -0.52 2.43 4.28
C LEU A 73 -1.38 3.53 3.64
N THR A 74 -2.60 3.70 4.11
CA THR A 74 -3.53 4.70 3.59
C THR A 74 -2.93 6.10 3.68
N THR A 75 -2.41 6.47 4.84
CA THR A 75 -1.78 7.79 5.05
C THR A 75 -0.61 7.99 4.09
N ALA A 76 0.28 7.02 3.98
CA ALA A 76 1.47 7.12 3.14
C ALA A 76 1.11 7.24 1.66
N VAL A 77 0.15 6.45 1.19
CA VAL A 77 -0.29 6.47 -0.21
C VAL A 77 -0.95 7.80 -0.54
N LEU A 78 -1.83 8.30 0.33
CA LEU A 78 -2.52 9.57 0.08
C LEU A 78 -1.58 10.76 0.13
N GLU A 79 -0.61 10.77 1.04
CA GLU A 79 0.40 11.83 1.12
C GLU A 79 1.25 11.86 -0.15
N GLU A 80 1.69 10.70 -0.63
CA GLU A 80 2.48 10.60 -1.86
C GLU A 80 1.66 11.03 -3.07
N SER A 81 0.40 10.60 -3.14
CA SER A 81 -0.52 10.99 -4.22
C SER A 81 -0.74 12.50 -4.23
N ALA A 82 -0.97 13.10 -3.07
CA ALA A 82 -1.14 14.55 -2.95
C ALA A 82 0.10 15.30 -3.41
N ALA A 83 1.29 14.80 -3.07
CA ALA A 83 2.55 15.39 -3.51
C ALA A 83 2.71 15.36 -5.03
N GLN A 84 2.05 14.44 -5.72
CA GLN A 84 2.03 14.33 -7.18
C GLN A 84 0.83 15.06 -7.82
N GLY A 85 0.06 15.81 -7.04
CA GLY A 85 -1.07 16.57 -7.55
C GLY A 85 -2.37 15.78 -7.73
N VAL A 86 -2.46 14.59 -7.17
CA VAL A 86 -3.70 13.79 -7.23
C VAL A 86 -4.73 14.39 -6.29
N ILE A 87 -5.92 14.72 -6.82
CA ILE A 87 -6.99 15.35 -6.06
C ILE A 87 -8.20 14.42 -5.83
N TYR A 88 -8.22 13.27 -6.48
CA TYR A 88 -9.29 12.29 -6.37
C TYR A 88 -8.74 10.90 -6.65
N THR A 89 -9.09 9.94 -5.83
CA THR A 89 -8.63 8.56 -5.98
C THR A 89 -9.76 7.58 -5.74
N GLU A 90 -9.86 6.57 -6.61
CA GLU A 90 -10.69 5.38 -6.40
C GLU A 90 -9.77 4.20 -6.14
N ALA A 91 -9.76 3.71 -4.90
CA ALA A 91 -8.85 2.66 -4.48
C ALA A 91 -9.57 1.32 -4.34
N PHE A 92 -8.86 0.26 -4.70
CA PHE A 92 -9.31 -1.12 -4.56
C PHE A 92 -8.58 -1.79 -3.40
N LEU A 93 -9.26 -2.71 -2.74
CA LEU A 93 -8.73 -3.49 -1.62
C LEU A 93 -8.92 -4.97 -1.90
N SER A 94 -8.03 -5.79 -1.34
CA SER A 94 -8.14 -7.25 -1.42
C SER A 94 -8.71 -7.78 -0.09
N PRO A 95 -9.98 -8.22 -0.05
CA PRO A 95 -10.57 -8.70 1.20
C PRO A 95 -9.81 -9.85 1.85
N ASP A 96 -9.17 -10.70 1.05
CA ASP A 96 -8.37 -11.81 1.56
C ASP A 96 -7.19 -11.32 2.42
N PHE A 97 -6.61 -10.17 2.07
CA PHE A 97 -5.52 -9.58 2.84
C PHE A 97 -6.03 -8.85 4.08
N CYS A 98 -7.31 -8.54 4.12
CA CYS A 98 -7.95 -7.76 5.19
C CYS A 98 -8.85 -8.66 6.05
N GLY A 99 -8.28 -9.72 6.60
CA GLY A 99 -8.98 -10.59 7.52
C GLY A 99 -9.36 -11.95 6.97
N GLY A 100 -8.94 -12.30 5.74
CA GLY A 100 -9.11 -13.66 5.21
C GLY A 100 -10.55 -14.11 5.03
N GLY A 101 -11.47 -13.19 4.75
CA GLY A 101 -12.88 -13.51 4.57
C GLY A 101 -13.72 -13.39 5.82
N ASP A 102 -13.15 -13.05 6.97
CA ASP A 102 -13.91 -12.77 8.20
C ASP A 102 -14.51 -11.36 8.11
N LEU A 103 -15.83 -11.29 8.14
CA LEU A 103 -16.55 -10.02 8.01
C LEU A 103 -16.24 -9.03 9.15
N ALA A 104 -16.10 -9.52 10.37
CA ALA A 104 -15.78 -8.65 11.50
C ALA A 104 -14.39 -8.04 11.35
N ALA A 105 -13.39 -8.85 10.96
CA ALA A 105 -12.04 -8.36 10.69
C ALA A 105 -12.04 -7.38 9.52
N TRP A 106 -12.77 -7.69 8.45
CA TRP A 106 -12.90 -6.80 7.29
C TRP A 106 -13.41 -5.41 7.70
N ARG A 107 -14.39 -5.34 8.57
CA ARG A 107 -14.93 -4.07 9.08
C ARG A 107 -13.88 -3.28 9.86
N GLU A 108 -13.04 -3.94 10.64
CA GLU A 108 -11.95 -3.28 11.37
C GLU A 108 -10.93 -2.65 10.42
N TYR A 109 -10.55 -3.37 9.36
CA TYR A 109 -9.66 -2.84 8.34
C TYR A 109 -10.27 -1.63 7.63
N LEU A 110 -11.54 -1.73 7.22
CA LEU A 110 -12.22 -0.63 6.55
C LEU A 110 -12.33 0.60 7.44
N HIS A 111 -12.60 0.41 8.73
CA HIS A 111 -12.68 1.51 9.69
C HIS A 111 -11.34 2.22 9.82
N ALA A 112 -10.25 1.46 9.97
CA ALA A 112 -8.91 2.03 10.08
C ALA A 112 -8.50 2.81 8.83
N ILE A 113 -8.79 2.25 7.65
CA ILE A 113 -8.52 2.91 6.37
C ILE A 113 -9.31 4.21 6.25
N ARG A 114 -10.59 4.17 6.59
CA ARG A 114 -11.47 5.33 6.52
C ARG A 114 -11.00 6.46 7.45
N GLU A 115 -10.68 6.12 8.70
CA GLU A 115 -10.18 7.11 9.65
C GLU A 115 -8.87 7.74 9.17
N ALA A 116 -7.95 6.94 8.65
CA ALA A 116 -6.68 7.44 8.12
C ALA A 116 -6.91 8.36 6.92
N ALA A 117 -7.83 7.98 6.03
CA ALA A 117 -8.14 8.79 4.85
C ALA A 117 -8.76 10.14 5.22
N GLU A 118 -9.64 10.15 6.23
CA GLU A 118 -10.27 11.39 6.69
C GLU A 118 -9.28 12.33 7.40
N ALA A 119 -8.26 11.77 8.04
CA ALA A 119 -7.23 12.54 8.73
C ALA A 119 -6.13 13.07 7.80
N ALA A 120 -5.99 12.47 6.63
CA ALA A 120 -4.94 12.83 5.69
C ALA A 120 -5.19 14.17 4.99
#